data_fa9382631f4a6f472742cd27be7b66fe
#
_entry.id   fa9382631f4a6f472742cd27be7b66fe
#
_cell.length_a   1.000
_cell.length_b   1.000
_cell.length_c   1.000
_cell.angle_alpha   90.00
_cell.angle_beta   90.00
_cell.angle_gamma   90.00
#
_symmetry.space_group_name_H-M   'P 1'
#
loop_
_entity.id
_entity.type
_entity.pdbx_description
1 polymer ?
#
loop_
_entity_poly.entity_id
_entity_poly.type
_entity_poly.pdbx_seq_one_letter_code
_entity_poly.pdbx_strand_id
1 'polypeptide(L)'
;MEKSMLRKLIKLNEEIENMCYLGRDSLEAVLETTEKRVFELVQKRNTGDYVPIKQVVLNALDKIEKSSKTKGTVTGIPTGFIDLDYKTSGLQPSDLILVAARPSMGKTAFMLNIAQHVAFRSNKTVAIFSLEMSKEQLVNRLFSLESQVDAQLLRTGNLKDSDWEKLIEGAGVIGKSKMIIDDTPGISISELRSKCRKFKLEQGLDLICLLYTSDAADEL
;
A
#
# COMPACT_ATOMS: atom_id res chain seq x y z
N MET A 1 4.61 -17.61 30.74
CA MET A 1 4.06 -16.88 29.61
C MET A 1 3.58 -17.81 28.51
N GLU A 2 4.37 -18.75 28.07
CA GLU A 2 4.07 -19.73 26.99
C GLU A 2 2.81 -20.57 27.20
N LYS A 3 2.67 -21.20 28.38
CA LYS A 3 1.49 -21.99 28.75
C LYS A 3 0.19 -21.19 28.78
N SER A 4 0.24 -19.91 29.11
CA SER A 4 -0.93 -19.02 29.08
C SER A 4 -1.38 -18.73 27.65
N MET A 5 -0.43 -18.58 26.72
CA MET A 5 -0.73 -18.36 25.32
C MET A 5 -1.33 -19.62 24.67
N LEU A 6 -0.77 -20.79 24.97
CA LEU A 6 -1.30 -22.08 24.51
C LEU A 6 -2.75 -22.28 24.97
N ARG A 7 -3.08 -21.96 26.23
CA ARG A 7 -4.46 -22.04 26.72
C ARG A 7 -5.41 -21.09 26.00
N LYS A 8 -4.95 -19.88 25.66
CA LYS A 8 -5.75 -18.92 24.88
C LYS A 8 -5.97 -19.40 23.45
N LEU A 9 -4.95 -20.02 22.82
CA LEU A 9 -5.08 -20.64 21.50
C LEU A 9 -6.08 -21.79 21.51
N ILE A 10 -6.01 -22.67 22.53
CA ILE A 10 -6.97 -23.78 22.67
C ILE A 10 -8.39 -23.23 22.77
N LYS A 11 -8.62 -22.25 23.66
CA LYS A 11 -9.93 -21.64 23.82
C LYS A 11 -10.45 -20.98 22.56
N LEU A 12 -9.56 -20.31 21.81
CA LEU A 12 -9.94 -19.70 20.53
C LEU A 12 -10.33 -20.76 19.49
N ASN A 13 -9.60 -21.88 19.43
CA ASN A 13 -9.94 -22.97 18.52
C ASN A 13 -11.31 -23.59 18.87
N GLU A 14 -11.63 -23.79 20.14
CA GLU A 14 -12.94 -24.25 20.58
C GLU A 14 -14.06 -23.28 20.17
N GLU A 15 -13.82 -21.97 20.27
CA GLU A 15 -14.79 -20.96 19.85
C GLU A 15 -15.02 -21.00 18.33
N ILE A 16 -13.95 -21.13 17.53
CA ILE A 16 -14.04 -21.24 16.06
C ILE A 16 -14.76 -22.54 15.66
N GLU A 17 -14.41 -23.65 16.29
CA GLU A 17 -15.06 -24.95 16.08
C GLU A 17 -16.56 -24.85 16.31
N ASN A 18 -16.98 -24.27 17.44
CA ASN A 18 -18.39 -24.06 17.75
C ASN A 18 -19.11 -23.18 16.72
N MET A 19 -18.48 -22.11 16.23
CA MET A 19 -19.07 -21.26 15.18
C MET A 19 -19.27 -22.05 13.89
N CYS A 20 -18.31 -22.89 13.51
CA CYS A 20 -18.42 -23.74 12.32
C CYS A 20 -19.54 -24.78 12.46
N TYR A 21 -19.68 -25.46 13.62
CA TYR A 21 -20.71 -26.45 13.84
C TYR A 21 -22.11 -25.86 13.94
N LEU A 22 -22.26 -24.68 14.54
CA LEU A 22 -23.57 -24.03 14.68
C LEU A 22 -24.13 -23.55 13.33
N GLY A 23 -23.28 -23.25 12.34
CA GLY A 23 -23.68 -22.91 10.97
C GLY A 23 -24.65 -21.71 10.89
N ARG A 24 -24.57 -20.76 11.86
CA ARG A 24 -25.48 -19.60 11.92
C ARG A 24 -24.98 -18.43 11.09
N ASP A 25 -23.68 -18.35 10.92
CA ASP A 25 -23.01 -17.25 10.22
C ASP A 25 -22.59 -17.69 8.81
N SER A 26 -22.46 -16.72 7.89
CA SER A 26 -21.93 -17.01 6.57
C SER A 26 -20.46 -17.42 6.65
N LEU A 27 -19.97 -18.14 5.63
CA LEU A 27 -18.57 -18.56 5.56
C LEU A 27 -17.62 -17.35 5.68
N GLU A 28 -17.94 -16.25 4.99
CA GLU A 28 -17.17 -15.02 5.02
C GLU A 28 -17.09 -14.43 6.44
N ALA A 29 -18.21 -14.39 7.16
CA ALA A 29 -18.28 -13.87 8.53
C ALA A 29 -17.46 -14.72 9.51
N VAL A 30 -17.50 -16.05 9.37
CA VAL A 30 -16.68 -16.97 10.17
C VAL A 30 -15.19 -16.76 9.90
N LEU A 31 -14.79 -16.64 8.63
CA LEU A 31 -13.39 -16.39 8.25
C LEU A 31 -12.89 -15.05 8.78
N GLU A 32 -13.67 -13.98 8.62
CA GLU A 32 -13.31 -12.64 9.11
C GLU A 32 -13.15 -12.63 10.63
N THR A 33 -14.09 -13.24 11.35
CA THR A 33 -14.05 -13.33 12.82
C THR A 33 -12.84 -14.14 13.28
N THR A 34 -12.55 -15.24 12.60
CA THR A 34 -11.39 -16.09 12.89
C THR A 34 -10.08 -15.34 12.70
N GLU A 35 -9.91 -14.67 11.56
CA GLU A 35 -8.72 -13.88 11.26
C GLU A 35 -8.52 -12.78 12.32
N LYS A 36 -9.58 -12.03 12.63
CA LYS A 36 -9.54 -10.97 13.64
C LYS A 36 -9.09 -11.47 15.01
N ARG A 37 -9.67 -12.56 15.49
CA ARG A 37 -9.38 -13.11 16.83
C ARG A 37 -7.98 -13.73 16.92
N VAL A 38 -7.56 -14.47 15.89
CA VAL A 38 -6.19 -14.97 15.83
C VAL A 38 -5.20 -13.82 15.85
N PHE A 39 -5.47 -12.77 15.07
CA PHE A 39 -4.62 -11.59 15.04
C PHE A 39 -4.54 -10.87 16.38
N GLU A 40 -5.67 -10.63 17.04
CA GLU A 40 -5.69 -10.02 18.38
C GLU A 40 -4.85 -10.82 19.38
N LEU A 41 -4.87 -12.14 19.27
CA LEU A 41 -4.12 -13.03 20.13
C LEU A 41 -2.61 -12.95 19.86
N VAL A 42 -2.23 -12.84 18.59
CA VAL A 42 -0.83 -12.65 18.17
C VAL A 42 -0.33 -11.24 18.51
N GLN A 43 -1.18 -10.22 18.32
CA GLN A 43 -0.83 -8.84 18.67
C GLN A 43 -0.62 -8.65 20.18
N LYS A 44 -1.44 -9.29 21.02
CA LYS A 44 -1.24 -9.29 22.49
C LYS A 44 0.09 -9.88 22.93
N ARG A 45 0.76 -10.65 22.09
CA ARG A 45 2.14 -11.07 22.30
C ARG A 45 3.13 -9.91 22.10
N ASN A 46 2.80 -8.96 21.23
CA ASN A 46 3.65 -7.81 20.88
C ASN A 46 3.28 -6.51 21.62
N THR A 47 2.14 -6.45 22.32
CA THR A 47 1.78 -5.38 23.26
C THR A 47 2.42 -5.67 24.63
N GLY A 48 3.65 -5.95 24.60
CA GLY A 48 4.46 -6.06 25.78
C GLY A 48 5.04 -4.72 26.14
N ASP A 49 6.02 -4.50 26.50
CA ASP A 49 6.86 -3.67 27.29
C ASP A 49 6.77 -2.20 26.82
N TYR A 50 6.28 -1.35 27.74
CA TYR A 50 6.60 0.07 27.69
C TYR A 50 8.12 0.19 27.60
N VAL A 51 8.56 0.88 26.57
CA VAL A 51 9.99 1.17 26.40
C VAL A 51 10.32 2.38 27.26
N PRO A 52 11.27 2.28 28.22
CA PRO A 52 11.67 3.42 29.02
C PRO A 52 12.09 4.58 28.11
N ILE A 53 11.72 5.81 28.47
CA ILE A 53 12.02 7.01 27.68
C ILE A 53 13.53 7.12 27.36
N LYS A 54 14.39 6.68 28.26
CA LYS A 54 15.83 6.63 28.04
C LYS A 54 16.21 5.84 26.77
N GLN A 55 15.58 4.69 26.56
CA GLN A 55 15.83 3.86 25.37
C GLN A 55 15.31 4.53 24.11
N VAL A 56 14.13 5.18 24.19
CA VAL A 56 13.55 5.93 23.06
C VAL A 56 14.45 7.10 22.67
N VAL A 57 15.00 7.81 23.64
CA VAL A 57 15.95 8.93 23.41
C VAL A 57 17.21 8.43 22.72
N LEU A 58 17.81 7.32 23.19
CA LEU A 58 18.99 6.75 22.55
C LEU A 58 18.72 6.35 21.09
N ASN A 59 17.59 5.67 20.84
CA ASN A 59 17.19 5.29 19.48
C ASN A 59 16.93 6.52 18.58
N ALA A 60 16.39 7.60 19.15
CA ALA A 60 16.19 8.85 18.42
C ALA A 60 17.51 9.54 18.07
N LEU A 61 18.47 9.58 19.00
CA LEU A 61 19.81 10.11 18.77
C LEU A 61 20.53 9.32 17.67
N ASP A 62 20.48 7.99 17.72
CA ASP A 62 21.04 7.13 16.66
C ASP A 62 20.44 7.42 15.27
N LYS A 63 19.12 7.67 15.24
CA LYS A 63 18.44 8.06 14.00
C LYS A 63 18.93 9.41 13.48
N ILE A 64 19.05 10.40 14.35
CA ILE A 64 19.53 11.75 14.02
C ILE A 64 20.98 11.67 13.53
N GLU A 65 21.84 10.91 14.20
CA GLU A 65 23.23 10.74 13.80
C GLU A 65 23.35 10.08 12.42
N LYS A 66 22.58 9.02 12.15
CA LYS A 66 22.53 8.38 10.84
C LYS A 66 22.05 9.35 9.75
N SER A 67 21.03 10.14 10.04
CA SER A 67 20.50 11.14 9.10
C SER A 67 21.51 12.27 8.83
N SER A 68 22.29 12.68 9.83
CA SER A 68 23.31 13.71 9.65
C SER A 68 24.51 13.24 8.81
N LYS A 69 24.81 11.93 8.85
CA LYS A 69 25.87 11.32 8.03
C LYS A 69 25.44 11.10 6.58
N THR A 70 24.14 10.88 6.34
CA THR A 70 23.55 10.82 5.02
C THR A 70 23.23 12.25 4.58
N LYS A 71 24.12 12.89 3.81
CA LYS A 71 23.94 14.26 3.28
C LYS A 71 22.73 14.39 2.33
N GLY A 72 21.71 13.57 2.44
CA GLY A 72 20.49 13.58 1.62
C GLY A 72 19.37 14.31 2.34
N THR A 73 18.65 15.15 1.62
CA THR A 73 17.48 15.89 2.10
C THR A 73 16.26 15.01 2.35
N VAL A 74 16.25 13.77 1.81
CA VAL A 74 15.10 12.86 1.85
C VAL A 74 15.42 11.67 2.74
N THR A 75 14.79 11.60 3.91
CA THR A 75 14.95 10.48 4.86
C THR A 75 13.92 9.38 4.67
N GLY A 76 12.78 9.71 4.08
CA GLY A 76 11.70 8.80 3.74
C GLY A 76 11.80 8.26 2.30
N ILE A 77 10.68 7.77 1.79
CA ILE A 77 10.56 7.34 0.39
C ILE A 77 10.38 8.59 -0.48
N PRO A 78 11.26 8.84 -1.48
CA PRO A 78 11.13 10.00 -2.35
C PRO A 78 9.89 9.87 -3.23
N THR A 79 9.15 10.96 -3.37
CA THR A 79 7.95 11.04 -4.22
C THR A 79 8.29 11.28 -5.69
N GLY A 80 9.47 11.82 -5.96
CA GLY A 80 9.90 12.30 -7.28
C GLY A 80 9.55 13.76 -7.55
N PHE A 81 8.81 14.41 -6.66
CA PHE A 81 8.54 15.85 -6.71
C PHE A 81 9.53 16.57 -5.77
N ILE A 82 10.54 17.21 -6.34
CA ILE A 82 11.69 17.77 -5.61
C ILE A 82 11.25 18.72 -4.50
N ASP A 83 10.33 19.65 -4.78
CA ASP A 83 9.85 20.62 -3.79
C ASP A 83 9.03 19.98 -2.68
N LEU A 84 8.26 18.95 -3.02
CA LEU A 84 7.50 18.18 -2.05
C LEU A 84 8.46 17.39 -1.15
N ASP A 85 9.41 16.68 -1.74
CA ASP A 85 10.41 15.90 -1.02
C ASP A 85 11.28 16.80 -0.11
N TYR A 86 11.62 17.99 -0.56
CA TYR A 86 12.34 18.96 0.25
C TYR A 86 11.53 19.40 1.49
N LYS A 87 10.22 19.60 1.35
CA LYS A 87 9.34 20.04 2.44
C LYS A 87 8.97 18.93 3.41
N THR A 88 8.80 17.71 2.91
CA THR A 88 8.32 16.56 3.70
C THR A 88 9.45 15.62 4.13
N SER A 89 10.65 15.77 3.57
CA SER A 89 11.74 14.80 3.65
C SER A 89 11.35 13.41 3.11
N GLY A 90 10.42 13.37 2.14
CA GLY A 90 9.83 12.16 1.59
C GLY A 90 8.71 11.56 2.44
N LEU A 91 8.12 10.45 1.97
CA LEU A 91 7.06 9.75 2.68
C LEU A 91 7.65 8.94 3.83
N GLN A 92 7.24 9.23 5.06
CA GLN A 92 7.80 8.58 6.25
C GLN A 92 7.08 7.26 6.55
N PRO A 93 7.78 6.29 7.16
CA PRO A 93 7.15 5.04 7.60
C PRO A 93 6.01 5.29 8.60
N SER A 94 4.90 4.60 8.42
CA SER A 94 3.69 4.66 9.24
C SER A 94 2.85 5.93 9.10
N ASP A 95 3.19 6.83 8.17
CA ASP A 95 2.36 7.99 7.88
C ASP A 95 1.11 7.60 7.09
N LEU A 96 0.00 8.25 7.43
CA LEU A 96 -1.22 8.28 6.62
C LEU A 96 -1.28 9.62 5.87
N ILE A 97 -1.21 9.55 4.55
CA ILE A 97 -1.19 10.75 3.69
C ILE A 97 -2.48 10.81 2.91
N LEU A 98 -3.24 11.88 3.10
CA LEU A 98 -4.49 12.12 2.39
C LEU A 98 -4.28 13.12 1.26
N VAL A 99 -4.68 12.73 0.04
CA VAL A 99 -4.65 13.57 -1.13
C VAL A 99 -6.09 13.81 -1.59
N ALA A 100 -6.62 14.98 -1.31
CA ALA A 100 -7.97 15.38 -1.69
C ALA A 100 -7.92 16.35 -2.85
N ALA A 101 -8.80 16.17 -3.82
CA ALA A 101 -8.99 17.08 -4.94
C ALA A 101 -10.41 16.94 -5.50
N ARG A 102 -10.94 18.01 -6.09
CA ARG A 102 -12.20 17.94 -6.83
C ARG A 102 -12.11 16.93 -7.99
N PRO A 103 -13.22 16.39 -8.46
CA PRO A 103 -13.23 15.53 -9.64
C PRO A 103 -12.44 16.13 -10.80
N SER A 104 -11.76 15.31 -11.57
CA SER A 104 -10.96 15.69 -12.75
C SER A 104 -9.75 16.61 -12.50
N MET A 105 -9.38 16.90 -11.26
CA MET A 105 -8.21 17.74 -10.93
C MET A 105 -6.87 16.97 -10.91
N GLY A 106 -6.86 15.73 -11.35
CA GLY A 106 -5.63 14.95 -11.50
C GLY A 106 -5.18 14.17 -10.26
N LYS A 107 -6.04 13.94 -9.26
CA LYS A 107 -5.74 13.11 -8.07
C LYS A 107 -5.05 11.79 -8.43
N THR A 108 -5.66 11.02 -9.33
CA THR A 108 -5.13 9.71 -9.78
C THR A 108 -3.80 9.86 -10.52
N ALA A 109 -3.66 10.90 -11.38
CA ALA A 109 -2.41 11.14 -12.09
C ALA A 109 -1.27 11.47 -11.12
N PHE A 110 -1.52 12.32 -10.13
CA PHE A 110 -0.54 12.66 -9.08
C PHE A 110 -0.10 11.42 -8.30
N MET A 111 -1.06 10.59 -7.84
CA MET A 111 -0.77 9.34 -7.13
C MET A 111 0.04 8.36 -8.01
N LEU A 112 -0.35 8.20 -9.29
CA LEU A 112 0.37 7.30 -10.21
C LEU A 112 1.80 7.76 -10.49
N ASN A 113 2.05 9.06 -10.59
CA ASN A 113 3.42 9.59 -10.73
C ASN A 113 4.27 9.24 -9.49
N ILE A 114 3.74 9.39 -8.28
CA ILE A 114 4.44 8.98 -7.06
C ILE A 114 4.68 7.47 -7.08
N ALA A 115 3.64 6.67 -7.33
CA ALA A 115 3.74 5.22 -7.37
C ALA A 115 4.77 4.72 -8.39
N GLN A 116 4.78 5.32 -9.58
CA GLN A 116 5.75 5.06 -10.63
C GLN A 116 7.18 5.38 -10.16
N HIS A 117 7.40 6.58 -9.63
CA HIS A 117 8.73 6.98 -9.15
C HIS A 117 9.23 6.03 -8.06
N VAL A 118 8.37 5.68 -7.10
CA VAL A 118 8.70 4.78 -5.99
C VAL A 118 9.01 3.37 -6.48
N ALA A 119 8.18 2.82 -7.38
CA ALA A 119 8.36 1.46 -7.87
C ALA A 119 9.50 1.34 -8.91
N PHE A 120 9.59 2.28 -9.86
CA PHE A 120 10.48 2.13 -11.00
C PHE A 120 11.86 2.75 -10.76
N ARG A 121 11.94 3.87 -10.02
CA ARG A 121 13.20 4.58 -9.78
C ARG A 121 13.82 4.23 -8.42
N SER A 122 12.99 4.05 -7.40
CA SER A 122 13.47 3.72 -6.05
C SER A 122 13.49 2.22 -5.75
N ASN A 123 13.05 1.37 -6.69
CA ASN A 123 12.98 -0.10 -6.58
C ASN A 123 12.27 -0.59 -5.31
N LYS A 124 11.22 0.14 -4.89
CA LYS A 124 10.40 -0.16 -3.73
C LYS A 124 9.13 -0.91 -4.13
N THR A 125 8.57 -1.69 -3.21
CA THR A 125 7.32 -2.42 -3.46
C THR A 125 6.13 -1.50 -3.19
N VAL A 126 5.28 -1.31 -4.21
CA VAL A 126 4.09 -0.46 -4.16
C VAL A 126 2.85 -1.30 -4.43
N ALA A 127 1.86 -1.22 -3.55
CA ALA A 127 0.54 -1.79 -3.77
C ALA A 127 -0.48 -0.68 -4.05
N ILE A 128 -1.21 -0.79 -5.15
CA ILE A 128 -2.30 0.12 -5.52
C ILE A 128 -3.61 -0.64 -5.40
N PHE A 129 -4.49 -0.17 -4.51
CA PHE A 129 -5.87 -0.63 -4.42
C PHE A 129 -6.77 0.41 -5.07
N SER A 130 -7.58 -0.02 -6.04
CA SER A 130 -8.46 0.89 -6.77
C SER A 130 -9.91 0.46 -6.66
N LEU A 131 -10.73 1.33 -6.06
CA LEU A 131 -12.19 1.20 -5.99
C LEU A 131 -12.89 2.05 -7.06
N GLU A 132 -12.12 2.80 -7.86
CA GLU A 132 -12.64 3.76 -8.84
C GLU A 132 -12.38 3.32 -10.28
N MET A 133 -11.21 2.75 -10.54
CA MET A 133 -10.73 2.43 -11.89
C MET A 133 -10.27 0.97 -11.96
N SER A 134 -10.48 0.32 -13.13
CA SER A 134 -9.94 -1.02 -13.34
C SER A 134 -8.41 -1.02 -13.45
N LYS A 135 -7.81 -2.17 -13.18
CA LYS A 135 -6.35 -2.36 -13.30
C LYS A 135 -5.84 -2.08 -14.71
N GLU A 136 -6.61 -2.42 -15.74
CA GLU A 136 -6.24 -2.15 -17.13
C GLU A 136 -6.16 -0.64 -17.40
N GLN A 137 -7.11 0.14 -16.86
CA GLN A 137 -7.11 1.60 -16.99
C GLN A 137 -5.90 2.23 -16.29
N LEU A 138 -5.54 1.72 -15.11
CA LEU A 138 -4.36 2.17 -14.37
C LEU A 138 -3.07 1.82 -15.13
N VAL A 139 -2.96 0.60 -15.65
CA VAL A 139 -1.81 0.16 -16.45
C VAL A 139 -1.68 0.99 -17.73
N ASN A 140 -2.78 1.31 -18.43
CA ASN A 140 -2.75 2.18 -19.61
C ASN A 140 -2.21 3.58 -19.27
N ARG A 141 -2.56 4.12 -18.11
CA ARG A 141 -2.00 5.40 -17.63
C ARG A 141 -0.51 5.27 -17.31
N LEU A 142 -0.09 4.16 -16.69
CA LEU A 142 1.33 3.89 -16.43
C LEU A 142 2.12 3.75 -17.73
N PHE A 143 1.55 3.11 -18.76
CA PHE A 143 2.14 3.08 -20.09
C PHE A 143 2.33 4.47 -20.67
N SER A 144 1.29 5.30 -20.65
CA SER A 144 1.41 6.68 -21.13
C SER A 144 2.48 7.48 -20.38
N LEU A 145 2.57 7.31 -19.06
CA LEU A 145 3.58 7.98 -18.22
C LEU A 145 5.00 7.50 -18.54
N GLU A 146 5.22 6.18 -18.65
CA GLU A 146 6.57 5.62 -18.82
C GLU A 146 7.06 5.74 -20.26
N SER A 147 6.21 5.43 -21.25
CA SER A 147 6.56 5.49 -22.66
C SER A 147 6.46 6.89 -23.28
N GLN A 148 5.83 7.84 -22.56
CA GLN A 148 5.51 9.17 -23.07
C GLN A 148 4.69 9.16 -24.38
N VAL A 149 3.88 8.13 -24.55
CA VAL A 149 2.91 8.04 -25.64
C VAL A 149 1.57 8.60 -25.13
N ASP A 150 0.92 9.40 -25.99
CA ASP A 150 -0.34 10.03 -25.66
C ASP A 150 -1.40 8.99 -25.28
N ALA A 151 -2.06 9.19 -24.14
CA ALA A 151 -3.10 8.29 -23.62
C ALA A 151 -4.29 8.14 -24.58
N GLN A 152 -4.58 9.15 -25.41
CA GLN A 152 -5.62 9.08 -26.41
C GLN A 152 -5.24 8.13 -27.55
N LEU A 153 -3.97 8.14 -27.98
CA LEU A 153 -3.47 7.20 -28.98
C LEU A 153 -3.52 5.77 -28.46
N LEU A 154 -3.16 5.54 -27.19
CA LEU A 154 -3.31 4.22 -26.56
C LEU A 154 -4.76 3.74 -26.53
N ARG A 155 -5.70 4.64 -26.26
CA ARG A 155 -7.13 4.31 -26.17
C ARG A 155 -7.75 4.04 -27.53
N THR A 156 -7.33 4.77 -28.57
CA THR A 156 -7.89 4.63 -29.94
C THR A 156 -7.16 3.58 -30.77
N GLY A 157 -5.98 3.13 -30.33
CA GLY A 157 -5.15 2.19 -31.08
C GLY A 157 -4.44 2.80 -32.30
N ASN A 158 -4.48 4.12 -32.47
CA ASN A 158 -3.87 4.80 -33.60
C ASN A 158 -2.38 5.10 -33.32
N LEU A 159 -1.60 4.02 -33.24
CA LEU A 159 -0.18 4.05 -32.85
C LEU A 159 0.70 3.93 -34.10
N LYS A 160 1.81 4.67 -34.11
CA LYS A 160 2.87 4.54 -35.10
C LYS A 160 3.89 3.48 -34.65
N ASP A 161 4.72 3.01 -35.57
CA ASP A 161 5.77 2.02 -35.24
C ASP A 161 6.70 2.53 -34.14
N SER A 162 7.06 3.81 -34.17
CA SER A 162 7.88 4.46 -33.11
C SER A 162 7.18 4.47 -31.74
N ASP A 163 5.87 4.50 -31.69
CA ASP A 163 5.12 4.46 -30.44
C ASP A 163 5.09 3.02 -29.89
N TRP A 164 5.02 2.03 -30.77
CA TRP A 164 5.16 0.62 -30.38
C TRP A 164 6.51 0.29 -29.77
N GLU A 165 7.60 0.81 -30.33
CA GLU A 165 8.95 0.64 -29.76
C GLU A 165 9.01 1.18 -28.33
N LYS A 166 8.53 2.41 -28.11
CA LYS A 166 8.48 3.02 -26.77
C LYS A 166 7.59 2.24 -25.80
N LEU A 167 6.45 1.71 -26.28
CA LEU A 167 5.56 0.91 -25.46
C LEU A 167 6.21 -0.42 -25.04
N ILE A 168 6.97 -1.06 -25.93
CA ILE A 168 7.69 -2.30 -25.60
C ILE A 168 8.77 -2.03 -24.54
N GLU A 169 9.51 -0.93 -24.68
CA GLU A 169 10.49 -0.51 -23.67
C GLU A 169 9.80 -0.23 -22.33
N GLY A 170 8.72 0.55 -22.34
CA GLY A 170 7.90 0.85 -21.16
C GLY A 170 7.33 -0.41 -20.50
N ALA A 171 6.85 -1.38 -21.30
CA ALA A 171 6.39 -2.67 -20.81
C ALA A 171 7.49 -3.43 -20.07
N GLY A 172 8.72 -3.37 -20.58
CA GLY A 172 9.88 -3.97 -19.93
C GLY A 172 10.17 -3.36 -18.56
N VAL A 173 10.01 -2.05 -18.40
CA VAL A 173 10.20 -1.34 -17.12
C VAL A 173 9.06 -1.67 -16.16
N ILE A 174 7.82 -1.54 -16.61
CA ILE A 174 6.62 -1.82 -15.80
C ILE A 174 6.64 -3.27 -15.32
N GLY A 175 6.92 -4.23 -16.19
CA GLY A 175 6.91 -5.66 -15.88
C GLY A 175 8.02 -6.11 -14.92
N LYS A 176 9.13 -5.37 -14.85
CA LYS A 176 10.22 -5.63 -13.89
C LYS A 176 10.00 -4.93 -12.54
N SER A 177 9.04 -4.03 -12.44
CA SER A 177 8.78 -3.29 -11.22
C SER A 177 8.12 -4.15 -10.15
N LYS A 178 8.27 -3.72 -8.90
CA LYS A 178 7.61 -4.34 -7.75
C LYS A 178 6.26 -3.66 -7.47
N MET A 179 5.44 -3.51 -8.51
CA MET A 179 4.12 -2.90 -8.38
C MET A 179 3.03 -3.96 -8.39
N ILE A 180 2.10 -3.85 -7.46
CA ILE A 180 0.93 -4.73 -7.32
C ILE A 180 -0.30 -3.87 -7.49
N ILE A 181 -1.25 -4.28 -8.33
CA ILE A 181 -2.51 -3.57 -8.54
C ILE A 181 -3.67 -4.52 -8.22
N ASP A 182 -4.57 -4.05 -7.36
CA ASP A 182 -5.77 -4.76 -6.95
C ASP A 182 -6.98 -3.84 -7.20
N ASP A 183 -7.92 -4.28 -8.01
CA ASP A 183 -9.14 -3.55 -8.37
C ASP A 183 -10.41 -4.27 -7.87
N THR A 184 -10.28 -5.04 -6.78
CA THR A 184 -11.42 -5.73 -6.15
C THR A 184 -12.45 -4.69 -5.70
N PRO A 185 -13.67 -4.71 -6.27
CA PRO A 185 -14.71 -3.76 -5.91
C PRO A 185 -15.21 -4.01 -4.49
N GLY A 186 -15.46 -2.94 -3.74
CA GLY A 186 -16.01 -3.04 -2.40
C GLY A 186 -15.13 -3.74 -1.37
N ILE A 187 -13.82 -3.77 -1.58
CA ILE A 187 -12.87 -4.40 -0.66
C ILE A 187 -13.07 -3.87 0.76
N SER A 188 -13.26 -4.77 1.71
CA SER A 188 -13.34 -4.42 3.13
C SER A 188 -11.96 -4.02 3.69
N ILE A 189 -11.96 -3.23 4.78
CA ILE A 189 -10.71 -2.86 5.47
C ILE A 189 -9.98 -4.11 5.98
N SER A 190 -10.71 -5.13 6.42
CA SER A 190 -10.14 -6.40 6.89
C SER A 190 -9.43 -7.14 5.77
N GLU A 191 -10.07 -7.24 4.60
CA GLU A 191 -9.50 -7.87 3.42
C GLU A 191 -8.28 -7.11 2.89
N LEU A 192 -8.37 -5.77 2.78
CA LEU A 192 -7.26 -4.92 2.40
C LEU A 192 -6.06 -5.13 3.33
N ARG A 193 -6.31 -5.18 4.64
CA ARG A 193 -5.26 -5.44 5.64
C ARG A 193 -4.63 -6.82 5.47
N SER A 194 -5.45 -7.85 5.19
CA SER A 194 -5.00 -9.22 4.97
C SER A 194 -4.10 -9.29 3.73
N LYS A 195 -4.53 -8.72 2.60
CA LYS A 195 -3.76 -8.64 1.36
C LYS A 195 -2.44 -7.88 1.57
N CYS A 196 -2.46 -6.73 2.25
CA CYS A 196 -1.24 -5.97 2.54
C CYS A 196 -0.24 -6.76 3.38
N ARG A 197 -0.70 -7.52 4.37
CA ARG A 197 0.17 -8.41 5.16
C ARG A 197 0.79 -9.50 4.31
N LYS A 198 -0.01 -10.14 3.46
CA LYS A 198 0.47 -11.15 2.52
C LYS A 198 1.56 -10.57 1.62
N PHE A 199 1.32 -9.43 0.97
CA PHE A 199 2.32 -8.76 0.12
C PHE A 199 3.58 -8.38 0.90
N LYS A 200 3.42 -7.90 2.14
CA LYS A 200 4.57 -7.57 3.00
C LYS A 200 5.44 -8.79 3.31
N LEU A 201 4.84 -9.96 3.52
CA LEU A 201 5.57 -11.20 3.83
C LEU A 201 6.23 -11.79 2.58
N GLU A 202 5.58 -11.73 1.43
CA GLU A 202 6.06 -12.38 0.20
C GLU A 202 7.10 -11.54 -0.57
N GLN A 203 6.91 -10.23 -0.67
CA GLN A 203 7.69 -9.36 -1.54
C GLN A 203 8.27 -8.14 -0.85
N GLY A 204 7.92 -7.93 0.42
CA GLY A 204 8.09 -6.64 1.09
C GLY A 204 7.04 -5.64 0.60
N LEU A 205 6.66 -4.67 1.41
CA LEU A 205 5.70 -3.63 1.05
C LEU A 205 6.15 -2.31 1.68
N ASP A 206 6.37 -1.33 0.85
CA ASP A 206 6.92 -0.03 1.25
C ASP A 206 5.86 1.08 1.18
N LEU A 207 4.99 1.04 0.15
CA LEU A 207 3.94 2.05 -0.06
C LEU A 207 2.61 1.38 -0.43
N ILE A 208 1.53 1.87 0.16
CA ILE A 208 0.16 1.48 -0.20
C ILE A 208 -0.54 2.73 -0.72
N CYS A 209 -1.13 2.63 -1.90
CA CYS A 209 -1.98 3.66 -2.49
C CYS A 209 -3.41 3.14 -2.52
N LEU A 210 -4.36 3.92 -2.01
CA LEU A 210 -5.78 3.61 -2.08
C LEU A 210 -6.49 4.69 -2.88
N LEU A 211 -7.10 4.30 -4.01
CA LEU A 211 -7.93 5.16 -4.84
C LEU A 211 -9.40 4.88 -4.55
N TYR A 212 -10.13 5.89 -4.14
CA TYR A 212 -11.57 5.81 -3.99
C TYR A 212 -12.20 7.17 -4.33
N THR A 213 -13.39 7.13 -4.90
CA THR A 213 -14.27 8.29 -4.99
C THR A 213 -14.98 8.42 -3.66
N SER A 214 -14.80 9.53 -3.00
CA SER A 214 -15.63 9.88 -1.86
C SER A 214 -16.70 10.84 -2.37
N ASP A 215 -17.96 10.52 -2.16
CA ASP A 215 -19.06 11.48 -2.25
C ASP A 215 -18.97 12.53 -1.12
N ALA A 216 -17.97 12.40 -0.26
CA ALA A 216 -17.69 13.31 0.85
C ALA A 216 -17.30 14.75 0.43
N ALA A 217 -17.27 15.05 -0.87
CA ALA A 217 -17.18 16.45 -1.34
C ALA A 217 -18.52 17.19 -1.23
N ASP A 218 -19.61 16.48 -1.00
CA ASP A 218 -20.95 17.06 -0.83
C ASP A 218 -21.36 17.23 0.64
N GLU A 219 -20.52 16.80 1.60
CA GLU A 219 -20.76 16.90 3.04
C GLU A 219 -19.89 17.98 3.75
N LEU A 220 -19.22 18.86 3.00
CA LEU A 220 -18.46 19.99 3.57
C LEU A 220 -19.09 21.33 3.10
#